data_8b914f8b8e1ffbabe0c6f61d33cd7cc4
#
_entry.id   8b914f8b8e1ffbabe0c6f61d33cd7cc4
#
_cell.length_a   1.000
_cell.length_b   1.000
_cell.length_c   1.000
_cell.angle_alpha   90.00
_cell.angle_beta   90.00
_cell.angle_gamma   90.00
#
_symmetry.space_group_name_H-M   'P 1'
#
loop_
_entity.id
_entity.type
_entity.pdbx_description
1 polymer ?
#
loop_
_entity_poly.entity_id
_entity_poly.type
_entity_poly.pdbx_seq_one_letter_code
_entity_poly.pdbx_strand_id
1 'polypeptide(L)'
;EYAAWARERGAYIIEDDYDSEFSALFAPIETVFSVAPERVIYINSFSKTIAPAMRTGYMVLPAPLVARFEARLGFYSCTVPVYEQYVLAEFIRSGELERCINRRRRALRQKAKPPRD
;
A
#
# COMPACT_ATOMS: atom_id res chain seq x y z
N GLU A 1 18.51 -8.39 1.03
CA GLU A 1 19.08 -8.93 -0.22
C GLU A 1 18.66 -8.07 -1.42
N TYR A 2 17.37 -7.96 -1.77
CA TYR A 2 16.87 -7.16 -2.92
C TYR A 2 17.25 -5.68 -2.83
N ALA A 3 17.14 -5.06 -1.65
CA ALA A 3 17.51 -3.67 -1.43
C ALA A 3 19.00 -3.40 -1.72
N ALA A 4 19.89 -4.29 -1.28
CA ALA A 4 21.32 -4.19 -1.55
C ALA A 4 21.60 -4.34 -3.05
N TRP A 5 21.02 -5.33 -3.69
CA TRP A 5 21.13 -5.53 -5.12
C TRP A 5 20.69 -4.30 -5.94
N ALA A 6 19.56 -3.69 -5.57
CA ALA A 6 19.05 -2.51 -6.27
C ALA A 6 19.98 -1.29 -6.12
N ARG A 7 20.58 -1.12 -4.92
CA ARG A 7 21.56 -0.06 -4.70
C ARG A 7 22.83 -0.25 -5.53
N GLU A 8 23.37 -1.47 -5.53
CA GLU A 8 24.60 -1.81 -6.29
C GLU A 8 24.41 -1.65 -7.79
N ARG A 9 23.26 -2.01 -8.32
CA ARG A 9 22.94 -1.95 -9.75
C ARG A 9 22.35 -0.63 -10.22
N GLY A 10 22.08 0.31 -9.32
CA GLY A 10 21.36 1.54 -9.65
C GLY A 10 19.94 1.29 -10.18
N ALA A 11 19.37 0.13 -9.87
CA ALA A 11 18.04 -0.31 -10.30
C ALA A 11 16.94 0.17 -9.37
N TYR A 12 15.69 0.15 -9.83
CA TYR A 12 14.49 0.30 -9.02
C TYR A 12 13.73 -1.01 -8.94
N ILE A 13 13.10 -1.24 -7.80
CA ILE A 13 12.20 -2.37 -7.55
C ILE A 13 10.78 -1.83 -7.58
N ILE A 14 9.87 -2.55 -8.23
CA ILE A 14 8.43 -2.30 -8.13
C ILE A 14 7.89 -3.32 -7.13
N GLU A 15 7.39 -2.82 -6.00
CA GLU A 15 6.76 -3.62 -4.96
C GLU A 15 5.24 -3.42 -5.03
N ASP A 16 4.54 -4.45 -5.50
CA ASP A 16 3.08 -4.49 -5.48
C ASP A 16 2.62 -5.17 -4.19
N ASP A 17 2.24 -4.36 -3.22
CA ASP A 17 1.84 -4.79 -1.89
C ASP A 17 0.32 -4.99 -1.80
N TYR A 18 -0.15 -6.02 -2.49
CA TYR A 18 -1.56 -6.26 -2.63
C TYR A 18 -2.27 -6.77 -1.35
N ASP A 19 -1.57 -7.40 -0.40
CA ASP A 19 -2.21 -8.15 0.70
C ASP A 19 -1.40 -8.20 2.01
N SER A 20 -0.30 -7.47 2.13
CA SER A 20 0.60 -7.53 3.30
C SER A 20 -0.10 -7.16 4.60
N GLU A 21 -1.07 -6.24 4.53
CA GLU A 21 -1.85 -5.81 5.69
C GLU A 21 -2.65 -6.97 6.31
N PHE A 22 -2.98 -8.01 5.53
CA PHE A 22 -3.79 -9.16 5.94
C PHE A 22 -3.03 -10.48 5.99
N SER A 23 -1.90 -10.61 5.28
CA SER A 23 -1.04 -11.78 5.35
C SER A 23 -0.36 -11.95 6.71
N ALA A 24 -0.35 -10.89 7.52
CA ALA A 24 0.15 -10.91 8.89
C ALA A 24 -0.81 -11.60 9.88
N LEU A 25 -1.26 -12.81 9.56
CA LEU A 25 -1.79 -13.72 10.59
C LEU A 25 -0.76 -13.97 11.69
N PHE A 26 0.53 -13.77 11.41
CA PHE A 26 1.63 -14.08 12.31
C PHE A 26 2.45 -12.85 12.72
N ALA A 27 3.06 -12.13 11.83
CA ALA A 27 3.83 -10.90 12.12
C ALA A 27 3.75 -9.94 10.93
N PRO A 28 3.88 -8.62 11.13
CA PRO A 28 4.02 -7.69 10.02
C PRO A 28 5.22 -8.10 9.18
N ILE A 29 5.00 -8.32 7.88
CA ILE A 29 6.10 -8.55 6.94
C ILE A 29 6.71 -7.19 6.64
N GLU A 30 8.00 -7.06 6.85
CA GLU A 30 8.74 -5.86 6.50
C GLU A 30 8.80 -5.75 4.98
N THR A 31 8.32 -4.62 4.44
CA THR A 31 8.33 -4.36 3.01
C THR A 31 9.73 -3.97 2.55
N VAL A 32 10.07 -4.20 1.27
CA VAL A 32 11.33 -3.71 0.71
C VAL A 32 11.36 -2.18 0.73
N PHE A 33 10.19 -1.55 0.57
CA PHE A 33 10.02 -0.10 0.69
C PHE A 33 10.46 0.44 2.05
N SER A 34 10.14 -0.26 3.16
CA SER A 34 10.55 0.18 4.50
C SER A 34 12.06 0.19 4.70
N VAL A 35 12.79 -0.65 3.95
CA VAL A 35 14.25 -0.81 4.03
C VAL A 35 15.00 0.08 3.04
N ALA A 36 14.42 0.34 1.87
CA ALA A 36 15.06 1.07 0.77
C ALA A 36 14.07 1.96 0.00
N PRO A 37 13.41 2.95 0.65
CA PRO A 37 12.41 3.79 0.01
C PRO A 37 12.96 4.58 -1.18
N GLU A 38 14.27 4.83 -1.21
CA GLU A 38 14.96 5.51 -2.31
C GLU A 38 15.12 4.65 -3.58
N ARG A 39 14.83 3.35 -3.51
CA ARG A 39 14.99 2.38 -4.60
C ARG A 39 13.71 1.61 -4.91
N VAL A 40 12.63 1.86 -4.21
CA VAL A 40 11.38 1.12 -4.37
C VAL A 40 10.26 2.03 -4.84
N ILE A 41 9.60 1.62 -5.92
CA ILE A 41 8.31 2.14 -6.36
C ILE A 41 7.27 1.25 -5.67
N TYR A 42 6.60 1.80 -4.66
CA TYR A 42 5.62 1.05 -3.88
C TYR A 42 4.22 1.27 -4.44
N ILE A 43 3.48 0.20 -4.66
CA ILE A 43 2.11 0.21 -5.18
C ILE A 43 1.21 -0.54 -4.22
N ASN A 44 0.05 0.03 -3.91
CA ASN A 44 -0.97 -0.62 -3.10
C ASN A 44 -2.37 -0.11 -3.48
N SER A 45 -3.42 -0.75 -2.99
CA SER A 45 -4.81 -0.36 -3.25
C SER A 45 -5.69 -0.44 -2.01
N PHE A 46 -6.72 0.39 -1.97
CA PHE A 46 -7.72 0.39 -0.90
C PHE A 46 -8.85 -0.64 -1.12
N SER A 47 -8.87 -1.31 -2.26
CA SER A 47 -9.92 -2.28 -2.62
C SER A 47 -10.05 -3.43 -1.62
N LYS A 48 -8.95 -3.91 -1.06
CA LYS A 48 -8.98 -4.94 -0.02
C LYS A 48 -9.07 -4.36 1.39
N THR A 49 -8.42 -3.23 1.61
CA THR A 49 -8.33 -2.62 2.93
C THR A 49 -9.65 -2.03 3.39
N ILE A 50 -10.36 -1.33 2.50
CA ILE A 50 -11.62 -0.65 2.82
C ILE A 50 -12.80 -1.45 2.26
N ALA A 51 -12.96 -1.47 0.96
CA ALA A 51 -14.04 -2.18 0.28
C ALA A 51 -13.68 -2.52 -1.17
N PRO A 52 -14.13 -3.67 -1.71
CA PRO A 52 -13.87 -4.04 -3.11
C PRO A 52 -14.42 -3.04 -4.13
N ALA A 53 -15.47 -2.31 -3.78
CA ALA A 53 -16.06 -1.26 -4.61
C ALA A 53 -15.17 -0.02 -4.73
N MET A 54 -14.28 0.21 -3.77
CA MET A 54 -13.31 1.30 -3.84
C MET A 54 -12.18 0.93 -4.79
N ARG A 55 -12.28 1.44 -6.01
CA ARG A 55 -11.34 1.15 -7.10
C ARG A 55 -10.14 2.12 -7.12
N THR A 56 -9.66 2.48 -5.95
CA THR A 56 -8.57 3.44 -5.76
C THR A 56 -7.30 2.73 -5.32
N GLY A 57 -6.22 2.96 -6.04
CA GLY A 57 -4.86 2.59 -5.69
C GLY A 57 -3.99 3.82 -5.50
N TYR A 58 -2.82 3.61 -4.95
CA TYR A 58 -1.81 4.65 -4.82
C TYR A 58 -0.41 4.11 -5.10
N MET A 59 0.47 5.02 -5.49
CA MET A 59 1.86 4.72 -5.76
C MET A 59 2.74 5.72 -5.00
N VAL A 60 3.77 5.21 -4.34
CA VAL A 60 4.80 6.02 -3.70
C VAL A 60 6.07 5.92 -4.54
N LEU A 61 6.54 7.06 -5.04
CA LEU A 61 7.73 7.15 -5.86
C LEU A 61 8.96 7.58 -5.06
N PRO A 62 10.14 7.01 -5.32
CA PRO A 62 11.40 7.60 -4.90
C PRO A 62 11.52 9.05 -5.36
N ALA A 63 12.03 9.94 -4.50
CA ALA A 63 12.12 11.37 -4.79
C ALA A 63 12.77 11.71 -6.15
N PRO A 64 13.84 11.03 -6.62
CA PRO A 64 14.42 11.30 -7.94
C PRO A 64 13.50 10.98 -9.12
N LEU A 65 12.47 10.15 -8.92
CA LEU A 65 11.53 9.77 -9.98
C LEU A 65 10.33 10.73 -10.07
N VAL A 66 10.04 11.51 -9.02
CA VAL A 66 8.88 12.42 -8.99
C VAL A 66 8.93 13.42 -10.12
N ALA A 67 10.03 14.15 -10.27
CA ALA A 67 10.17 15.15 -11.34
C ALA A 67 10.07 14.52 -12.75
N ARG A 68 10.60 13.32 -12.94
CA ARG A 68 10.49 12.59 -14.22
C ARG A 68 9.07 12.14 -14.49
N PHE A 69 8.37 11.70 -13.46
CA PHE A 69 6.96 11.33 -13.54
C PHE A 69 6.11 12.53 -13.93
N GLU A 70 6.26 13.66 -13.25
CA GLU A 70 5.54 14.90 -13.55
C GLU A 70 5.81 15.39 -14.96
N ALA A 71 7.07 15.41 -15.40
CA ALA A 71 7.45 15.84 -16.73
C ALA A 71 6.88 14.98 -17.86
N ARG A 72 6.69 13.67 -17.62
CA ARG A 72 6.26 12.72 -18.66
C ARG A 72 4.79 12.33 -18.58
N LEU A 73 4.23 12.31 -17.40
CA LEU A 73 2.89 11.80 -17.11
C LEU A 73 1.98 12.81 -16.40
N GLY A 74 2.50 13.99 -16.02
CA GLY A 74 1.72 15.01 -15.33
C GLY A 74 0.56 15.60 -16.14
N PHE A 75 0.53 15.34 -17.46
CA PHE A 75 -0.60 15.75 -18.32
C PHE A 75 -1.82 14.81 -18.17
N TYR A 76 -1.66 13.64 -17.60
CA TYR A 76 -2.78 12.76 -17.30
C TYR A 76 -3.55 13.25 -16.07
N SER A 77 -4.84 13.41 -16.22
CA SER A 77 -5.73 13.66 -15.08
C SER A 77 -5.84 12.44 -14.20
N CYS A 78 -5.91 12.64 -12.88
CA CYS A 78 -6.22 11.56 -11.96
C CYS A 78 -7.61 11.01 -12.28
N THR A 79 -7.72 9.70 -12.47
CA THR A 79 -8.97 9.02 -12.80
C THR A 79 -9.86 8.77 -11.59
N VAL A 80 -9.34 8.96 -10.37
CA VAL A 80 -10.11 8.82 -9.13
C VAL A 80 -10.98 10.06 -8.95
N PRO A 81 -12.30 9.94 -8.79
CA PRO A 81 -13.19 11.08 -8.56
C PRO A 81 -12.75 11.90 -7.36
N VAL A 82 -12.79 13.21 -7.48
CA VAL A 82 -12.35 14.14 -6.42
C VAL A 82 -13.11 13.90 -5.11
N TYR A 83 -14.40 13.60 -5.20
CA TYR A 83 -15.21 13.26 -4.02
C TYR A 83 -14.65 12.05 -3.26
N GLU A 84 -14.28 10.98 -3.97
CA GLU A 84 -13.69 9.78 -3.35
C GLU A 84 -12.34 10.09 -2.70
N GLN A 85 -11.54 10.97 -3.31
CA GLN A 85 -10.28 11.42 -2.72
C GLN A 85 -10.50 12.15 -1.39
N TYR A 86 -11.49 13.04 -1.29
CA TYR A 86 -11.83 13.74 -0.06
C TYR A 86 -12.34 12.79 1.02
N VAL A 87 -13.24 11.88 0.67
CA VAL A 87 -13.77 10.86 1.59
C VAL A 87 -12.63 10.00 2.14
N LEU A 88 -11.73 9.56 1.24
CA LEU A 88 -10.57 8.74 1.63
C LEU A 88 -9.61 9.51 2.53
N ALA A 89 -9.33 10.76 2.22
CA ALA A 89 -8.47 11.63 3.03
C ALA A 89 -9.04 11.79 4.46
N GLU A 90 -10.34 12.02 4.57
CA GLU A 90 -11.01 12.12 5.87
C GLU A 90 -10.98 10.78 6.63
N PHE A 91 -11.20 9.68 5.93
CA PHE A 91 -11.15 8.33 6.50
C PHE A 91 -9.75 7.98 7.08
N ILE A 92 -8.70 8.40 6.38
CA ILE A 92 -7.31 8.25 6.86
C ILE A 92 -7.07 9.20 8.05
N ARG A 93 -7.42 10.47 7.93
CA ARG A 93 -7.17 11.50 8.93
C ARG A 93 -7.86 11.22 10.27
N SER A 94 -9.07 10.69 10.23
CA SER A 94 -9.85 10.33 11.42
C SER A 94 -9.35 9.05 12.12
N GLY A 95 -8.40 8.31 11.55
CA GLY A 95 -7.91 7.02 12.05
C GLY A 95 -8.85 5.84 11.80
N GLU A 96 -9.93 6.05 11.03
CA GLU A 96 -10.89 4.97 10.71
C GLU A 96 -10.26 3.89 9.82
N LEU A 97 -9.28 4.25 8.98
CA LEU A 97 -8.52 3.28 8.18
C LEU A 97 -7.82 2.26 9.08
N GLU A 98 -7.08 2.71 10.09
CA GLU A 98 -6.37 1.84 11.02
C GLU A 98 -7.34 0.97 11.83
N ARG A 99 -8.46 1.54 12.28
CA ARG A 99 -9.52 0.79 12.97
C ARG A 99 -10.11 -0.30 12.07
N CYS A 100 -10.33 0.00 10.79
CA CYS A 100 -10.83 -0.96 9.81
C CYS A 100 -9.85 -2.11 9.60
N ILE A 101 -8.55 -1.82 9.39
CA ILE A 101 -7.49 -2.81 9.26
C ILE A 101 -7.43 -3.70 10.50
N ASN A 102 -7.39 -3.11 11.68
CA ASN A 102 -7.29 -3.84 12.93
C ASN A 102 -8.51 -4.74 13.19
N ARG A 103 -9.71 -4.28 12.87
CA ARG A 103 -10.94 -5.07 12.95
C ARG A 103 -10.88 -6.29 12.02
N ARG A 104 -10.45 -6.12 10.77
CA ARG A 104 -10.30 -7.21 9.81
C ARG A 104 -9.23 -8.22 10.23
N ARG A 105 -8.07 -7.75 10.70
CA ARG A 105 -7.02 -8.62 11.25
C ARG A 105 -7.54 -9.48 12.40
N ARG A 106 -8.32 -8.90 13.32
CA ARG A 106 -8.95 -9.65 14.42
C ARG A 106 -9.91 -10.72 13.91
N ALA A 107 -10.76 -10.37 12.94
CA ALA A 107 -11.71 -11.31 12.34
C ALA A 107 -11.00 -12.49 11.65
N LEU A 108 -9.94 -12.23 10.90
CA LEU A 108 -9.13 -13.27 10.25
C LEU A 108 -8.46 -14.20 11.27
N ARG A 109 -7.88 -13.63 12.34
CA ARG A 109 -7.28 -14.43 13.42
C ARG A 109 -8.30 -15.33 14.13
N GLN A 110 -9.53 -14.85 14.30
CA GLN A 110 -10.60 -15.67 14.90
C GLN A 110 -10.99 -16.84 13.99
N LYS A 111 -11.08 -16.62 12.68
CA LYS A 111 -11.38 -17.67 11.69
C LYS A 111 -10.27 -18.70 11.54
N ALA A 112 -9.01 -18.30 11.75
CA ALA A 112 -7.85 -19.18 11.65
C ALA A 112 -7.62 -20.06 12.90
N LYS A 113 -8.34 -19.83 14.00
CA LYS A 113 -8.29 -20.71 15.18
C LYS A 113 -9.08 -21.98 14.88
N PRO A 114 -8.50 -23.19 15.13
CA PRO A 114 -9.26 -24.43 15.03
C PRO A 114 -10.47 -24.38 15.97
N PRO A 115 -11.58 -25.07 15.62
CA PRO A 115 -12.72 -25.21 16.53
C PRO A 115 -12.20 -25.77 17.87
N ARG A 116 -12.66 -25.17 18.96
CA ARG A 116 -12.41 -25.74 20.28
C ARG A 116 -13.35 -26.93 20.42
N ASP A 117 -12.77 -28.12 20.52
CA ASP A 117 -13.48 -29.31 20.92
C ASP A 117 -14.05 -29.13 22.34
#